data_ae2326fa5bad7a3d7c6e3384ee5b7ffa
#
_entry.id   ae2326fa5bad7a3d7c6e3384ee5b7ffa
#
_cell.length_a   1.000
_cell.length_b   1.000
_cell.length_c   1.000
_cell.angle_alpha   90.00
_cell.angle_beta   90.00
_cell.angle_gamma   90.00
#
_symmetry.space_group_name_H-M   'P 1'
#
loop_
_entity.id
_entity.type
_entity.pdbx_description
1 polymer ?
#
loop_
_entity_poly.entity_id
_entity_poly.type
_entity_poly.pdbx_seq_one_letter_code
_entity_poly.pdbx_strand_id
1 'polypeptide(L)'
;MENIDRNNLTIRDKMKLILDTGQLLMENGSGSKRIVRDMLETAAYLGIYWQDVQIHLTYSTIMINVDDGKTTHTMFRKCYRHGINMTAVLQASRASRNALYQNAPYDRFVTHLHHIQESSTRRIYPEWMVILAIGLASS
;
A
#
# COMPACT_ATOMS: atom_id res chain seq x y z
N MET A 1 16.84 -13.18 12.41
CA MET A 1 15.66 -12.87 11.60
C MET A 1 15.76 -13.54 10.26
N GLU A 2 14.81 -14.37 9.95
CA GLU A 2 14.81 -15.05 8.67
C GLU A 2 14.53 -14.04 7.56
N ASN A 3 15.39 -14.01 6.56
CA ASN A 3 15.14 -13.24 5.36
C ASN A 3 13.97 -13.88 4.62
N ILE A 4 12.83 -13.20 4.62
CA ILE A 4 11.68 -13.65 3.86
C ILE A 4 11.99 -13.41 2.39
N ASP A 5 12.10 -14.51 1.64
CA ASP A 5 12.33 -14.43 0.21
C ASP A 5 11.02 -14.04 -0.49
N ARG A 6 11.07 -12.97 -1.29
CA ARG A 6 9.91 -12.52 -2.08
C ARG A 6 9.32 -13.62 -2.93
N ASN A 7 10.15 -14.52 -3.43
CA ASN A 7 9.74 -15.58 -4.33
C ASN A 7 8.94 -16.66 -3.60
N ASN A 8 9.05 -16.73 -2.27
CA ASN A 8 8.34 -17.71 -1.45
C ASN A 8 7.06 -17.15 -0.82
N LEU A 9 6.73 -15.89 -1.10
CA LEU A 9 5.49 -15.31 -0.62
C LEU A 9 4.29 -15.92 -1.34
N THR A 10 3.20 -16.11 -0.59
CA THR A 10 1.95 -16.54 -1.21
C THR A 10 1.39 -15.40 -2.05
N ILE A 11 0.54 -15.76 -3.02
CA ILE A 11 -0.13 -14.75 -3.84
C ILE A 11 -0.94 -13.78 -2.96
N ARG A 12 -1.53 -14.28 -1.90
CA ARG A 12 -2.30 -13.47 -0.96
C ARG A 12 -1.43 -12.43 -0.26
N ASP A 13 -0.23 -12.81 0.18
CA ASP A 13 0.70 -11.89 0.84
C ASP A 13 1.18 -10.81 -0.12
N LYS A 14 1.43 -11.19 -1.37
CA LYS A 14 1.81 -10.24 -2.41
C LYS A 14 0.70 -9.24 -2.67
N MET A 15 -0.54 -9.71 -2.78
CA MET A 15 -1.69 -8.85 -3.00
C MET A 15 -1.91 -7.88 -1.84
N LYS A 16 -1.68 -8.34 -0.60
CA LYS A 16 -1.77 -7.47 0.58
C LYS A 16 -0.80 -6.32 0.50
N LEU A 17 0.45 -6.58 0.11
CA LEU A 17 1.46 -5.53 0.00
C LEU A 17 1.09 -4.52 -1.10
N ILE A 18 0.59 -5.00 -2.23
CA ILE A 18 0.13 -4.13 -3.31
C ILE A 18 -1.01 -3.22 -2.80
N LEU A 19 -1.96 -3.80 -2.06
CA LEU A 19 -3.05 -3.04 -1.46
C LEU A 19 -2.57 -2.06 -0.40
N ASP A 20 -1.58 -2.44 0.41
CA ASP A 20 -0.99 -1.55 1.41
C ASP A 20 -0.40 -0.30 0.75
N THR A 21 0.32 -0.48 -0.34
CA THR A 21 0.88 0.62 -1.12
C THR A 21 -0.24 1.55 -1.62
N GLY A 22 -1.27 0.98 -2.23
CA GLY A 22 -2.39 1.75 -2.75
C GLY A 22 -3.15 2.48 -1.65
N GLN A 23 -3.39 1.83 -0.52
CA GLN A 23 -4.09 2.42 0.60
C GLN A 23 -3.33 3.62 1.17
N LEU A 24 -2.01 3.46 1.36
CA LEU A 24 -1.17 4.55 1.85
C LEU A 24 -1.28 5.78 0.95
N LEU A 25 -1.22 5.58 -0.36
CA LEU A 25 -1.32 6.67 -1.32
C LEU A 25 -2.71 7.28 -1.33
N MET A 26 -3.75 6.47 -1.37
CA MET A 26 -5.13 6.95 -1.43
C MET A 26 -5.50 7.74 -0.17
N GLU A 27 -5.13 7.24 0.99
CA GLU A 27 -5.44 7.89 2.26
C GLU A 27 -4.67 9.19 2.47
N ASN A 28 -3.64 9.44 1.68
CA ASN A 28 -2.86 10.68 1.76
C ASN A 28 -3.07 11.60 0.55
N GLY A 29 -4.10 11.35 -0.23
CA GLY A 29 -4.56 12.27 -1.26
C GLY A 29 -3.89 12.15 -2.62
N SER A 30 -3.26 11.03 -2.90
CA SER A 30 -2.64 10.82 -4.21
C SER A 30 -3.69 10.71 -5.31
N GLY A 31 -3.34 11.17 -6.51
CA GLY A 31 -4.18 10.99 -7.69
C GLY A 31 -4.20 9.56 -8.18
N SER A 32 -5.26 9.20 -8.90
CA SER A 32 -5.50 7.82 -9.35
C SER A 32 -4.36 7.26 -10.19
N LYS A 33 -3.80 8.06 -11.07
CA LYS A 33 -2.71 7.60 -11.94
C LYS A 33 -1.48 7.18 -11.16
N ARG A 34 -1.13 7.94 -10.12
CA ARG A 34 0.01 7.61 -9.27
C ARG A 34 -0.26 6.36 -8.45
N ILE A 35 -1.49 6.23 -7.93
CA ILE A 35 -1.87 5.05 -7.16
C ILE A 35 -1.69 3.79 -8.00
N VAL A 36 -2.27 3.79 -9.20
CA VAL A 36 -2.16 2.64 -10.11
C VAL A 36 -0.70 2.36 -10.47
N ARG A 37 0.06 3.41 -10.81
CA ARG A 37 1.46 3.25 -11.19
C ARG A 37 2.27 2.62 -10.06
N ASP A 38 2.14 3.13 -8.86
CA ASP A 38 2.93 2.66 -7.72
C ASP A 38 2.51 1.27 -7.28
N MET A 39 1.21 0.94 -7.39
CA MET A 39 0.74 -0.41 -7.13
C MET A 39 1.32 -1.40 -8.16
N LEU A 40 1.38 -1.01 -9.43
CA LEU A 40 1.97 -1.85 -10.47
C LEU A 40 3.48 -2.00 -10.28
N GLU A 41 4.17 -0.97 -9.83
CA GLU A 41 5.59 -1.06 -9.47
C GLU A 41 5.81 -2.04 -8.33
N THR A 42 4.95 -2.00 -7.31
CA THR A 42 5.01 -2.95 -6.20
C THR A 42 4.74 -4.38 -6.69
N ALA A 43 3.77 -4.55 -7.60
CA ALA A 43 3.49 -5.86 -8.19
C ALA A 43 4.70 -6.38 -8.97
N ALA A 44 5.35 -5.53 -9.76
CA ALA A 44 6.56 -5.89 -10.50
C ALA A 44 7.69 -6.29 -9.55
N TYR A 45 7.85 -5.55 -8.47
CA TYR A 45 8.81 -5.88 -7.43
C TYR A 45 8.59 -7.29 -6.86
N LEU A 46 7.32 -7.69 -6.76
CA LEU A 46 6.92 -9.01 -6.25
C LEU A 46 6.90 -10.09 -7.33
N GLY A 47 7.29 -9.77 -8.55
CA GLY A 47 7.37 -10.73 -9.65
C GLY A 47 6.05 -10.95 -10.39
N ILE A 48 5.09 -10.04 -10.24
CA ILE A 48 3.80 -10.13 -10.93
C ILE A 48 3.80 -9.15 -12.09
N TYR A 49 3.51 -9.65 -13.31
CA TYR A 49 3.47 -8.82 -14.50
C TYR A 49 2.23 -7.91 -14.49
N TRP A 50 2.39 -6.70 -15.00
CA TRP A 50 1.28 -5.76 -15.09
C TRP A 50 0.08 -6.30 -15.87
N GLN A 51 0.34 -7.17 -16.84
CA GLN A 51 -0.72 -7.80 -17.65
C GLN A 51 -1.63 -8.72 -16.82
N ASP A 52 -1.11 -9.24 -15.71
CA ASP A 52 -1.82 -10.18 -14.87
C ASP A 52 -2.53 -9.50 -13.69
N VAL A 53 -2.44 -8.18 -13.61
CA VAL A 53 -3.01 -7.39 -12.53
C VAL A 53 -4.04 -6.41 -13.07
N GLN A 54 -5.25 -6.43 -12.51
CA GLN A 54 -6.26 -5.41 -12.77
C GLN A 54 -6.53 -4.65 -11.50
N ILE A 55 -6.50 -3.33 -11.59
CA ILE A 55 -6.71 -2.45 -10.44
C ILE A 55 -7.94 -1.59 -10.70
N HIS A 56 -8.87 -1.61 -9.75
CA HIS A 56 -10.10 -0.82 -9.81
C HIS A 56 -10.13 0.10 -8.60
N LEU A 57 -10.28 1.39 -8.84
CA LEU A 57 -10.31 2.40 -7.80
C LEU A 57 -11.70 3.05 -7.76
N THR A 58 -12.24 3.16 -6.55
CA THR A 58 -13.37 4.04 -6.27
C THR A 58 -12.92 5.09 -5.27
N TYR A 59 -13.83 5.95 -4.82
CA TYR A 59 -13.50 6.98 -3.85
C TYR A 59 -12.90 6.41 -2.54
N SER A 60 -13.38 5.27 -2.11
CA SER A 60 -13.00 4.72 -0.80
C SER A 60 -12.54 3.27 -0.85
N THR A 61 -12.42 2.66 -2.03
CA THR A 61 -12.10 1.24 -2.12
C THR A 61 -11.13 0.98 -3.26
N ILE A 62 -10.18 0.09 -3.00
CA ILE A 62 -9.26 -0.42 -4.01
C ILE A 62 -9.57 -1.90 -4.17
N MET A 63 -9.80 -2.35 -5.41
CA MET A 63 -9.96 -3.75 -5.72
C MET A 63 -8.87 -4.17 -6.69
N ILE A 64 -8.25 -5.32 -6.44
CA ILE A 64 -7.27 -5.89 -7.36
C ILE A 64 -7.67 -7.31 -7.72
N ASN A 65 -7.43 -7.65 -8.99
CA ASN A 65 -7.55 -9.01 -9.50
C ASN A 65 -6.18 -9.42 -10.01
N VAL A 66 -5.69 -10.56 -9.56
CA VAL A 66 -4.40 -11.09 -10.01
C VAL A 66 -4.60 -12.48 -10.54
N ASP A 67 -4.14 -12.69 -11.78
CA ASP A 67 -4.15 -13.99 -12.43
C ASP A 67 -2.80 -14.66 -12.18
N ASP A 68 -2.80 -15.84 -11.57
CA ASP A 68 -1.58 -16.59 -11.28
C ASP A 68 -1.29 -17.69 -12.31
N GLY A 69 -2.02 -17.70 -13.42
CA GLY A 69 -1.91 -18.71 -14.46
C GLY A 69 -2.81 -19.92 -14.27
N LYS A 70 -3.37 -20.09 -13.09
CA LYS A 70 -4.29 -21.19 -12.76
C LYS A 70 -5.68 -20.68 -12.42
N THR A 71 -5.74 -19.61 -11.66
CA THR A 71 -6.99 -19.01 -11.21
C THR A 71 -6.79 -17.52 -11.00
N THR A 72 -7.90 -16.79 -10.91
CA THR A 72 -7.87 -15.36 -10.64
C THR A 72 -8.20 -15.13 -9.17
N HIS A 73 -7.34 -14.36 -8.51
CA HIS A 73 -7.51 -13.98 -7.11
C HIS A 73 -8.01 -12.55 -7.05
N THR A 74 -9.02 -12.29 -6.22
CA THR A 74 -9.58 -10.96 -6.04
C THR A 74 -9.49 -10.56 -4.57
N MET A 75 -8.98 -9.36 -4.33
CA MET A 75 -8.97 -8.77 -2.99
C MET A 75 -9.33 -7.31 -3.11
N PHE A 76 -9.93 -6.77 -2.06
CA PHE A 76 -10.22 -5.35 -2.00
C PHE A 76 -9.85 -4.80 -0.63
N ARG A 77 -9.58 -3.50 -0.60
CA ARG A 77 -9.23 -2.79 0.62
C ARG A 77 -10.07 -1.53 0.70
N LYS A 78 -10.75 -1.36 1.81
CA LYS A 78 -11.48 -0.13 2.08
C LYS A 78 -10.54 0.89 2.72
N CYS A 79 -10.57 2.13 2.20
CA CYS A 79 -9.78 3.22 2.72
C CYS A 79 -10.69 4.14 3.53
N TYR A 80 -10.33 4.37 4.78
CA TYR A 80 -11.17 5.10 5.72
C TYR A 80 -10.77 6.56 5.89
N ARG A 81 -9.55 6.90 5.49
CA ARG A 81 -8.99 8.22 5.74
C ARG A 81 -8.71 8.92 4.42
N HIS A 82 -9.13 10.17 4.36
CA HIS A 82 -8.92 11.01 3.19
C HIS A 82 -8.35 12.33 3.66
N GLY A 83 -7.02 12.40 3.74
CA GLY A 83 -6.30 13.61 4.02
C GLY A 83 -5.39 13.95 2.86
N ILE A 84 -4.71 15.08 2.93
CA ILE A 84 -3.71 15.46 1.94
C ILE A 84 -2.37 15.55 2.66
N ASN A 85 -1.47 14.62 2.35
CA ASN A 85 -0.10 14.63 2.85
C ASN A 85 0.84 14.25 1.72
N MET A 86 1.26 15.25 0.96
CA MET A 86 2.12 15.02 -0.20
C MET A 86 3.49 14.48 0.17
N THR A 87 3.99 14.78 1.38
CA THR A 87 5.25 14.21 1.85
C THR A 87 5.16 12.70 1.94
N ALA A 88 4.08 12.17 2.54
CA ALA A 88 3.86 10.74 2.63
C ALA A 88 3.70 10.11 1.25
N VAL A 89 2.96 10.77 0.35
CA VAL A 89 2.77 10.29 -1.03
C VAL A 89 4.11 10.17 -1.75
N LEU A 90 4.94 11.20 -1.67
CA LEU A 90 6.25 11.19 -2.33
C LEU A 90 7.19 10.14 -1.74
N GLN A 91 7.18 9.98 -0.43
CA GLN A 91 7.99 8.97 0.22
C GLN A 91 7.56 7.56 -0.18
N ALA A 92 6.26 7.30 -0.23
CA ALA A 92 5.72 6.00 -0.65
C ALA A 92 6.05 5.70 -2.11
N SER A 93 5.89 6.71 -2.99
CA SER A 93 6.27 6.58 -4.41
C SER A 93 7.74 6.25 -4.57
N ARG A 94 8.61 6.93 -3.84
CA ARG A 94 10.05 6.67 -3.89
C ARG A 94 10.36 5.28 -3.36
N ALA A 95 9.69 4.85 -2.29
CA ALA A 95 9.93 3.55 -1.70
C ALA A 95 9.59 2.42 -2.68
N SER A 96 8.45 2.49 -3.37
CA SER A 96 8.07 1.47 -4.34
C SER A 96 9.01 1.46 -5.53
N ARG A 97 9.41 2.64 -6.01
CA ARG A 97 10.34 2.75 -7.14
C ARG A 97 11.72 2.23 -6.78
N ASN A 98 12.24 2.60 -5.62
CA ASN A 98 13.55 2.13 -5.16
C ASN A 98 13.54 0.63 -4.91
N ALA A 99 12.45 0.09 -4.37
CA ALA A 99 12.31 -1.35 -4.18
C ALA A 99 12.44 -2.09 -5.52
N LEU A 100 11.75 -1.59 -6.54
CA LEU A 100 11.76 -2.22 -7.87
C LEU A 100 13.13 -2.10 -8.53
N TYR A 101 13.68 -0.89 -8.62
CA TYR A 101 14.90 -0.64 -9.40
C TYR A 101 16.17 -1.04 -8.67
N GLN A 102 16.20 -0.95 -7.36
CA GLN A 102 17.38 -1.32 -6.56
C GLN A 102 17.26 -2.71 -5.95
N ASN A 103 16.17 -3.41 -6.23
CA ASN A 103 15.92 -4.76 -5.74
C ASN A 103 16.08 -4.84 -4.21
N ALA A 104 15.42 -3.93 -3.49
CA ALA A 104 15.52 -3.84 -2.04
C ALA A 104 15.01 -5.11 -1.37
N PRO A 105 15.58 -5.49 -0.20
CA PRO A 105 15.05 -6.61 0.56
C PRO A 105 13.60 -6.39 0.98
N TYR A 106 12.81 -7.46 0.97
CA TYR A 106 11.38 -7.40 1.29
C TYR A 106 11.11 -6.76 2.66
N ASP A 107 11.86 -7.19 3.68
CA ASP A 107 11.68 -6.68 5.03
C ASP A 107 11.92 -5.17 5.12
N ARG A 108 12.93 -4.69 4.41
CA ARG A 108 13.25 -3.26 4.38
C ARG A 108 12.12 -2.46 3.75
N PHE A 109 11.58 -2.96 2.63
CA PHE A 109 10.49 -2.29 1.93
C PHE A 109 9.23 -2.21 2.79
N VAL A 110 8.83 -3.34 3.39
CA VAL A 110 7.65 -3.40 4.26
C VAL A 110 7.81 -2.50 5.47
N THR A 111 8.97 -2.54 6.12
CA THR A 111 9.25 -1.70 7.29
C THR A 111 9.18 -0.22 6.91
N HIS A 112 9.73 0.14 5.75
CA HIS A 112 9.70 1.52 5.29
C HIS A 112 8.26 2.01 5.04
N LEU A 113 7.43 1.19 4.40
CA LEU A 113 6.01 1.52 4.18
C LEU A 113 5.27 1.72 5.49
N HIS A 114 5.48 0.84 6.46
CA HIS A 114 4.88 0.97 7.78
C HIS A 114 5.31 2.25 8.48
N HIS A 115 6.59 2.60 8.37
CA HIS A 115 7.11 3.82 8.96
C HIS A 115 6.47 5.07 8.35
N ILE A 116 6.32 5.10 7.03
CA ILE A 116 5.65 6.20 6.34
C ILE A 116 4.20 6.32 6.78
N GLN A 117 3.51 5.20 6.91
CA GLN A 117 2.11 5.17 7.32
C GLN A 117 1.94 5.71 8.74
N GLU A 118 2.78 5.31 9.68
CA GLU A 118 2.76 5.79 11.06
C GLU A 118 3.05 7.29 11.12
N SER A 119 4.05 7.75 10.39
CA SER A 119 4.42 9.17 10.37
C SER A 119 3.30 10.02 9.79
N SER A 120 2.64 9.57 8.73
CA SER A 120 1.53 10.30 8.11
C SER A 120 0.33 10.36 9.05
N THR A 121 0.06 9.30 9.79
CA THR A 121 -1.02 9.26 10.77
C THR A 121 -0.77 10.26 11.89
N ARG A 122 0.44 10.31 12.41
CA ARG A 122 0.80 11.23 13.50
C ARG A 122 0.73 12.68 13.07
N ARG A 123 1.08 12.99 11.82
CA ARG A 123 1.06 14.36 11.30
C ARG A 123 -0.36 14.87 11.10
N ILE A 124 -1.26 14.01 10.64
CA ILE A 124 -2.64 14.41 10.32
C ILE A 124 -3.48 14.54 11.59
N TYR A 125 -3.25 13.67 12.58
CA TYR A 125 -4.03 13.66 13.83
C TYR A 125 -3.09 13.82 15.01
N PRO A 126 -3.07 15.02 15.66
CA PRO A 126 -2.38 15.16 16.92
C PRO A 126 -2.87 14.12 17.93
N GLU A 127 -1.99 13.70 18.81
CA GLU A 127 -2.27 12.63 19.76
C GLU A 127 -3.55 12.88 20.58
N TRP A 128 -3.79 14.13 20.98
CA TRP A 128 -4.99 14.48 21.75
C TRP A 128 -6.29 14.31 20.96
N MET A 129 -6.24 14.50 19.62
CA MET A 129 -7.42 14.27 18.77
C MET A 129 -7.75 12.79 18.66
N VAL A 130 -6.74 11.93 18.63
CA VAL A 130 -6.94 10.48 18.61
C VAL A 130 -7.61 10.03 19.92
N ILE A 131 -7.13 10.53 21.03
CA ILE A 131 -7.71 10.23 22.36
C ILE A 131 -9.15 10.70 22.44
N LEU A 132 -9.44 11.91 21.93
CA LEU A 132 -10.80 12.44 21.90
C LEU A 132 -11.71 11.59 21.03
N ALA A 133 -11.26 11.18 19.85
CA ALA A 133 -12.05 10.34 18.96
C ALA A 133 -12.36 8.97 19.58
N ILE A 134 -11.40 8.37 20.26
CA ILE A 134 -11.58 7.10 20.96
C ILE A 134 -12.60 7.28 22.10
N GLY A 135 -12.49 8.37 22.85
CA GLY A 135 -13.44 8.69 23.91
C GLY A 135 -14.87 8.84 23.40
N LEU A 136 -15.05 9.52 22.26
CA LEU A 136 -16.37 9.68 21.65
C LEU A 136 -16.90 8.36 21.10
N ALA A 137 -16.05 7.53 20.54
CA ALA A 137 -16.46 6.24 19.99
C ALA A 137 -16.85 5.25 21.08
N SER A 138 -16.29 5.35 22.28
CA SER A 138 -16.60 4.46 23.38
C SER A 138 -17.79 4.92 24.23
N SER A 139 -18.26 6.12 24.00
CA SER A 139 -19.45 6.62 24.68
C SER A 139 -20.70 6.41 23.84
#